data_6cd2bda7ec6a329a374d36b72a84107a
#
_entry.id   6cd2bda7ec6a329a374d36b72a84107a
#
_cell.length_a   1.000
_cell.length_b   1.000
_cell.length_c   1.000
_cell.angle_alpha   90.00
_cell.angle_beta   90.00
_cell.angle_gamma   90.00
#
_symmetry.space_group_name_H-M   'P 1'
#
loop_
_entity.id
_entity.type
_entity.pdbx_description
1 polymer ?
#
loop_
_entity_poly.entity_id
_entity_poly.type
_entity_poly.pdbx_seq_one_letter_code
_entity_poly.pdbx_strand_id
1 'polypeptide(L)'
;SYTHAGAQDQGYQRSSQGMYEEVIDYDQIISGDYGSMVSGDGGASIWMVYPGFAMYGPNINNSDYLILENFVGGNYQWLPKLMADPENPENAYLAGGHITSGAHLIHLERVGANVNYSELPFDFSNGTNANISALNYSEINTDYWYVLTTEKDFFYSPDGGVSWTETQG
;
A
#
# COMPACT_ATOMS: atom_id res chain seq x y z
N SER A 1 -2.27 8.14 -20.93
CA SER A 1 -1.73 7.87 -19.58
C SER A 1 -2.52 8.65 -18.56
N TYR A 2 -2.74 8.09 -17.39
CA TYR A 2 -3.30 8.80 -16.26
C TYR A 2 -2.21 9.10 -15.24
N THR A 3 -2.33 10.25 -14.57
CA THR A 3 -1.54 10.59 -13.38
C THR A 3 -2.47 10.60 -12.19
N HIS A 4 -2.04 10.00 -11.09
CA HIS A 4 -2.82 9.84 -9.87
C HIS A 4 -2.14 10.54 -8.71
N ALA A 5 -2.93 11.18 -7.85
CA ALA A 5 -2.46 11.80 -6.64
C ALA A 5 -3.45 11.59 -5.50
N GLY A 6 -2.92 11.28 -4.32
CA GLY A 6 -3.67 11.27 -3.07
C GLY A 6 -3.07 12.33 -2.14
N ALA A 7 -3.93 13.07 -1.46
CA ALA A 7 -3.51 14.08 -0.51
C ALA A 7 -4.51 14.21 0.64
N GLN A 8 -4.01 14.61 1.79
CA GLN A 8 -4.83 14.95 2.94
C GLN A 8 -5.76 16.12 2.57
N ASP A 9 -7.02 16.05 2.94
CA ASP A 9 -8.09 17.02 2.69
C ASP A 9 -8.43 17.27 1.20
N GLN A 10 -7.59 16.80 0.27
CA GLN A 10 -7.76 16.97 -1.17
C GLN A 10 -8.32 15.74 -1.87
N GLY A 11 -8.27 14.60 -1.21
CA GLY A 11 -8.82 13.34 -1.70
C GLY A 11 -7.96 12.65 -2.76
N TYR A 12 -8.59 11.73 -3.47
CA TYR A 12 -8.03 11.09 -4.65
C TYR A 12 -8.31 11.92 -5.90
N GLN A 13 -7.25 12.24 -6.61
CA GLN A 13 -7.28 13.05 -7.81
C GLN A 13 -6.66 12.29 -8.98
N ARG A 14 -7.17 12.55 -10.17
CA ARG A 14 -6.70 11.94 -11.40
C ARG A 14 -6.66 12.96 -12.53
N SER A 15 -5.62 12.88 -13.35
CA SER A 15 -5.55 13.61 -14.62
C SER A 15 -5.42 12.65 -15.79
N SER A 16 -6.14 12.90 -16.87
CA SER A 16 -5.99 12.23 -18.16
C SER A 16 -5.02 12.95 -19.09
N GLN A 17 -4.51 14.12 -18.69
CA GLN A 17 -3.57 14.90 -19.48
C GLN A 17 -2.19 14.24 -19.48
N GLY A 18 -1.48 14.36 -20.59
CA GLY A 18 -0.14 13.81 -20.74
C GLY A 18 0.91 14.58 -19.92
N MET A 19 2.00 13.91 -19.58
CA MET A 19 3.11 14.50 -18.78
C MET A 19 3.87 15.64 -19.47
N TYR A 20 3.49 16.04 -20.67
CA TYR A 20 4.17 17.06 -21.47
C TYR A 20 3.45 18.42 -21.46
N GLU A 21 2.36 18.55 -20.72
CA GLU A 21 1.66 19.82 -20.55
C GLU A 21 2.34 20.64 -19.45
N GLU A 22 2.44 21.98 -19.64
CA GLU A 22 3.02 22.87 -18.64
C GLU A 22 2.19 22.95 -17.36
N VAL A 23 0.88 22.76 -17.48
CA VAL A 23 -0.08 22.69 -16.36
C VAL A 23 -0.96 21.48 -16.56
N ILE A 24 -1.05 20.65 -15.53
CA ILE A 24 -1.89 19.46 -15.53
C ILE A 24 -3.11 19.74 -14.64
N ASP A 25 -4.29 19.66 -15.23
CA ASP A 25 -5.55 19.71 -14.47
C ASP A 25 -5.88 18.35 -13.88
N TYR A 26 -6.28 18.34 -12.61
CA TYR A 26 -6.70 17.15 -11.90
C TYR A 26 -8.19 17.22 -11.55
N ASP A 27 -8.90 16.14 -11.84
CA ASP A 27 -10.25 15.93 -11.36
C ASP A 27 -10.21 15.26 -9.98
N GLN A 28 -10.89 15.83 -9.00
CA GLN A 28 -11.11 15.16 -7.72
C GLN A 28 -12.16 14.05 -7.92
N ILE A 29 -11.70 12.81 -7.79
CA ILE A 29 -12.57 11.63 -7.96
C ILE A 29 -13.30 11.32 -6.65
N ILE A 30 -12.59 11.40 -5.52
CA ILE A 30 -13.16 11.17 -4.18
C ILE A 30 -12.54 12.21 -3.24
N SER A 31 -13.37 12.84 -2.40
CA SER A 31 -12.91 13.76 -1.36
C SER A 31 -12.41 13.00 -0.12
N GLY A 32 -11.59 13.64 0.70
CA GLY A 32 -11.12 13.16 1.99
C GLY A 32 -9.60 12.99 2.06
N ASP A 33 -9.13 12.14 2.96
CA ASP A 33 -7.71 11.97 3.28
C ASP A 33 -7.16 10.71 2.60
N TYR A 34 -6.57 10.85 1.42
CA TYR A 34 -5.94 9.73 0.73
C TYR A 34 -4.43 9.78 0.86
N GLY A 35 -3.86 8.65 1.29
CA GLY A 35 -2.44 8.49 1.53
C GLY A 35 -1.72 7.75 0.42
N SER A 36 -1.18 6.59 0.75
CA SER A 36 -0.43 5.76 -0.19
C SER A 36 -1.32 5.23 -1.32
N MET A 37 -0.80 5.30 -2.54
CA MET A 37 -1.46 4.81 -3.75
C MET A 37 -0.44 4.01 -4.54
N VAL A 38 -0.81 2.80 -4.96
CA VAL A 38 0.08 1.90 -5.71
C VAL A 38 -0.68 1.15 -6.80
N SER A 39 0.03 0.79 -7.87
CA SER A 39 -0.50 -0.02 -8.96
C SER A 39 0.54 -1.07 -9.35
N GLY A 40 0.12 -2.33 -9.51
CA GLY A 40 0.95 -3.43 -9.98
C GLY A 40 0.87 -3.68 -11.50
N ASP A 41 0.02 -2.93 -12.23
CA ASP A 41 -0.27 -3.15 -13.65
C ASP A 41 -0.13 -1.89 -14.52
N GLY A 42 0.77 -0.99 -14.11
CA GLY A 42 1.02 0.25 -14.87
C GLY A 42 -0.14 1.24 -14.84
N GLY A 43 -1.00 1.17 -13.82
CA GLY A 43 -2.10 2.09 -13.61
C GLY A 43 -3.42 1.67 -14.24
N ALA A 44 -3.61 0.40 -14.62
CA ALA A 44 -4.90 -0.10 -15.06
C ALA A 44 -5.85 -0.33 -13.86
N SER A 45 -5.29 -0.77 -12.74
CA SER A 45 -5.94 -0.84 -11.43
C SER A 45 -5.13 -0.09 -10.37
N ILE A 46 -5.72 0.20 -9.23
CA ILE A 46 -5.07 0.97 -8.17
C ILE A 46 -5.52 0.53 -6.78
N TRP A 47 -4.56 0.41 -5.89
CA TRP A 47 -4.78 0.30 -4.46
C TRP A 47 -4.54 1.65 -3.79
N MET A 48 -5.37 2.00 -2.81
CA MET A 48 -5.31 3.26 -2.06
C MET A 48 -5.60 3.01 -0.59
N VAL A 49 -5.09 3.87 0.29
CA VAL A 49 -5.48 3.89 1.70
C VAL A 49 -6.12 5.22 2.08
N TYR A 50 -7.06 5.12 2.97
CA TYR A 50 -7.69 6.19 3.74
C TYR A 50 -7.52 5.86 5.23
N PRO A 51 -7.57 6.81 6.17
CA PRO A 51 -7.54 6.45 7.58
C PRO A 51 -8.63 5.43 7.95
N GLY A 52 -8.20 4.21 8.28
CA GLY A 52 -9.06 3.12 8.72
C GLY A 52 -9.56 2.14 7.67
N PHE A 53 -9.28 2.36 6.36
CA PHE A 53 -9.64 1.39 5.33
C PHE A 53 -8.69 1.38 4.12
N ALA A 54 -8.68 0.27 3.40
CA ALA A 54 -8.08 0.14 2.07
C ALA A 54 -9.15 0.17 0.99
N MET A 55 -8.78 0.60 -0.19
CA MET A 55 -9.66 0.68 -1.36
C MET A 55 -8.94 0.11 -2.58
N TYR A 56 -9.65 -0.68 -3.35
CA TYR A 56 -9.20 -1.18 -4.64
C TYR A 56 -10.08 -0.67 -5.77
N GLY A 57 -9.48 -0.03 -6.77
CA GLY A 57 -10.11 0.38 -8.01
C GLY A 57 -9.69 -0.56 -9.14
N PRO A 58 -10.52 -1.53 -9.53
CA PRO A 58 -10.15 -2.56 -10.52
C PRO A 58 -10.06 -2.05 -11.95
N ASN A 59 -10.61 -0.87 -12.20
CA ASN A 59 -10.55 -0.23 -13.51
C ASN A 59 -10.47 1.28 -13.34
N ILE A 60 -9.31 1.82 -13.59
CA ILE A 60 -9.05 3.25 -13.43
C ILE A 60 -9.89 4.14 -14.35
N ASN A 61 -10.41 3.60 -15.45
CA ASN A 61 -11.31 4.32 -16.35
C ASN A 61 -12.75 4.38 -15.85
N ASN A 62 -13.08 3.61 -14.81
CA ASN A 62 -14.39 3.57 -14.18
C ASN A 62 -14.26 3.83 -12.67
N SER A 63 -14.35 5.09 -12.28
CA SER A 63 -14.28 5.52 -10.89
C SER A 63 -15.55 5.19 -10.06
N ASP A 64 -16.61 4.73 -10.72
CA ASP A 64 -17.88 4.41 -10.03
C ASP A 64 -17.84 3.02 -9.37
N TYR A 65 -16.81 2.21 -9.68
CA TYR A 65 -16.66 0.89 -9.10
C TYR A 65 -15.38 0.80 -8.28
N LEU A 66 -15.53 0.93 -6.97
CA LEU A 66 -14.46 0.83 -5.99
C LEU A 66 -14.85 -0.19 -4.93
N ILE A 67 -13.88 -0.99 -4.50
CA ILE A 67 -14.04 -1.95 -3.42
C ILE A 67 -13.38 -1.36 -2.18
N LEU A 68 -14.17 -1.13 -1.13
CA LEU A 68 -13.71 -0.57 0.15
C LEU A 68 -13.80 -1.64 1.22
N GLU A 69 -12.72 -1.77 2.00
CA GLU A 69 -12.68 -2.66 3.15
C GLU A 69 -12.00 -1.99 4.34
N ASN A 70 -12.65 -2.05 5.51
CA ASN A 70 -12.09 -1.54 6.75
C ASN A 70 -10.87 -2.37 7.18
N PHE A 71 -9.88 -1.73 7.80
CA PHE A 71 -8.74 -2.44 8.33
C PHE A 71 -9.18 -3.45 9.39
N VAL A 72 -8.64 -4.67 9.27
CA VAL A 72 -8.85 -5.73 10.24
C VAL A 72 -7.76 -5.65 11.31
N GLY A 73 -8.15 -5.79 12.59
CA GLY A 73 -7.22 -5.70 13.72
C GLY A 73 -6.95 -4.25 14.17
N GLY A 74 -5.72 -3.94 14.51
CA GLY A 74 -5.37 -2.65 15.10
C GLY A 74 -3.94 -2.21 14.89
N ASN A 75 -3.58 -1.10 15.56
CA ASN A 75 -2.24 -0.50 15.60
C ASN A 75 -1.71 0.00 14.23
N TYR A 76 -2.58 0.26 13.27
CA TYR A 76 -2.18 0.85 11.99
C TYR A 76 -1.77 2.32 12.18
N GLN A 77 -0.81 2.75 11.36
CA GLN A 77 -0.57 4.18 11.21
C GLN A 77 -1.80 4.87 10.62
N TRP A 78 -1.92 6.17 10.84
CA TRP A 78 -3.05 6.95 10.32
C TRP A 78 -3.20 6.84 8.79
N LEU A 79 -2.08 6.91 8.07
CA LEU A 79 -2.00 6.63 6.63
C LEU A 79 -0.87 5.63 6.37
N PRO A 80 -1.12 4.33 6.53
CA PRO A 80 -0.09 3.32 6.34
C PRO A 80 0.40 3.27 4.89
N LYS A 81 1.63 2.83 4.70
CA LYS A 81 2.18 2.66 3.36
C LYS A 81 1.61 1.40 2.70
N LEU A 82 1.44 1.49 1.39
CA LEU A 82 1.13 0.35 0.53
C LEU A 82 2.33 0.01 -0.36
N MET A 83 2.44 -1.26 -0.68
CA MET A 83 3.28 -1.79 -1.74
C MET A 83 2.40 -2.67 -2.63
N ALA A 84 2.42 -2.45 -3.94
CA ALA A 84 1.77 -3.35 -4.87
C ALA A 84 2.46 -4.71 -4.84
N ASP A 85 1.70 -5.78 -5.01
CA ASP A 85 2.29 -7.09 -5.24
C ASP A 85 2.95 -7.09 -6.64
N PRO A 86 4.25 -7.45 -6.73
CA PRO A 86 4.96 -7.42 -8.00
C PRO A 86 4.48 -8.48 -9.02
N GLU A 87 3.76 -9.49 -8.56
CA GLU A 87 3.31 -10.61 -9.38
C GLU A 87 1.81 -10.58 -9.67
N ASN A 88 1.02 -9.97 -8.78
CA ASN A 88 -0.44 -9.91 -8.93
C ASN A 88 -1.00 -8.53 -8.59
N PRO A 89 -1.46 -7.75 -9.59
CA PRO A 89 -1.99 -6.40 -9.36
C PRO A 89 -3.29 -6.37 -8.53
N GLU A 90 -3.97 -7.50 -8.36
CA GLU A 90 -5.13 -7.62 -7.49
C GLU A 90 -4.76 -7.80 -6.00
N ASN A 91 -3.46 -7.84 -5.70
CA ASN A 91 -2.91 -7.93 -4.35
C ASN A 91 -2.08 -6.69 -4.00
N ALA A 92 -1.99 -6.42 -2.70
CA ALA A 92 -1.08 -5.41 -2.16
C ALA A 92 -0.65 -5.78 -0.74
N TYR A 93 0.39 -5.12 -0.25
CA TYR A 93 0.87 -5.26 1.12
C TYR A 93 0.71 -3.92 1.84
N LEU A 94 -0.01 -3.97 2.97
CA LEU A 94 -0.21 -2.84 3.86
C LEU A 94 0.86 -2.89 4.95
N ALA A 95 1.55 -1.77 5.14
CA ALA A 95 2.65 -1.69 6.10
C ALA A 95 2.14 -1.44 7.53
N GLY A 96 2.59 -2.27 8.45
CA GLY A 96 2.31 -2.12 9.88
C GLY A 96 0.89 -2.51 10.28
N GLY A 97 0.61 -2.32 11.56
CA GLY A 97 -0.59 -2.86 12.17
C GLY A 97 -0.49 -4.36 12.41
N HIS A 98 -1.59 -4.94 12.87
CA HIS A 98 -1.69 -6.36 13.19
C HIS A 98 -3.14 -6.84 13.15
N ILE A 99 -3.34 -8.11 12.87
CA ILE A 99 -4.63 -8.79 13.07
C ILE A 99 -4.72 -9.27 14.53
N THR A 100 -3.62 -9.77 15.07
CA THR A 100 -3.53 -10.30 16.44
C THR A 100 -2.72 -9.41 17.37
N SER A 101 -1.43 -9.16 17.08
CA SER A 101 -0.52 -8.31 17.86
C SER A 101 0.76 -8.03 17.06
N GLY A 102 1.57 -7.06 17.48
CA GLY A 102 2.85 -6.73 16.82
C GLY A 102 2.74 -5.72 15.69
N ALA A 103 3.70 -5.75 14.77
CA ALA A 103 3.74 -4.95 13.55
C ALA A 103 4.10 -5.83 12.36
N HIS A 104 3.15 -6.08 11.50
CA HIS A 104 3.27 -7.04 10.40
C HIS A 104 3.02 -6.37 9.05
N LEU A 105 3.44 -7.02 7.98
CA LEU A 105 2.89 -6.76 6.65
C LEU A 105 1.56 -7.49 6.55
N ILE A 106 0.53 -6.74 6.17
CA ILE A 106 -0.80 -7.29 5.94
C ILE A 106 -0.99 -7.47 4.45
N HIS A 107 -1.13 -8.71 4.02
CA HIS A 107 -1.47 -9.03 2.64
C HIS A 107 -2.94 -8.73 2.39
N LEU A 108 -3.20 -7.92 1.39
CA LEU A 108 -4.52 -7.59 0.87
C LEU A 108 -4.71 -8.37 -0.42
N GLU A 109 -5.77 -9.17 -0.50
CA GLU A 109 -6.12 -9.96 -1.67
C GLU A 109 -7.54 -9.63 -2.11
N ARG A 110 -7.72 -9.19 -3.35
CA ARG A 110 -9.05 -9.01 -3.90
C ARG A 110 -9.69 -10.36 -4.20
N VAL A 111 -10.88 -10.60 -3.64
CA VAL A 111 -11.68 -11.80 -3.93
C VAL A 111 -13.10 -11.37 -4.31
N GLY A 112 -13.36 -11.31 -5.60
CA GLY A 112 -14.66 -10.84 -6.11
C GLY A 112 -14.91 -9.36 -5.78
N ALA A 113 -15.91 -9.08 -4.96
CA ALA A 113 -16.28 -7.73 -4.50
C ALA A 113 -15.76 -7.39 -3.10
N ASN A 114 -14.86 -8.20 -2.54
CA ASN A 114 -14.30 -8.02 -1.19
C ASN A 114 -12.78 -8.01 -1.24
N VAL A 115 -12.17 -7.59 -0.13
CA VAL A 115 -10.75 -7.72 0.14
C VAL A 115 -10.54 -8.64 1.33
N ASN A 116 -9.76 -9.70 1.15
CA ASN A 116 -9.29 -10.54 2.24
C ASN A 116 -8.01 -9.96 2.85
N TYR A 117 -7.87 -10.12 4.16
CA TYR A 117 -6.70 -9.70 4.92
C TYR A 117 -6.02 -10.92 5.51
N SER A 118 -4.70 -11.03 5.35
CA SER A 118 -3.88 -12.01 6.06
C SER A 118 -2.59 -11.37 6.55
N GLU A 119 -2.21 -11.73 7.77
CA GLU A 119 -1.00 -11.23 8.42
C GLU A 119 0.19 -12.09 8.00
N LEU A 120 1.26 -11.49 7.47
CA LEU A 120 2.52 -12.20 7.25
C LEU A 120 3.18 -12.50 8.59
N PRO A 121 3.83 -13.68 8.75
CA PRO A 121 4.23 -14.18 10.06
C PRO A 121 5.35 -13.38 10.75
N PHE A 122 6.16 -12.61 10.01
CA PHE A 122 7.26 -11.88 10.60
C PHE A 122 6.78 -10.63 11.36
N ASP A 123 7.16 -10.51 12.63
CA ASP A 123 6.85 -9.34 13.49
C ASP A 123 8.03 -8.36 13.49
N PHE A 124 7.84 -7.22 12.84
CA PHE A 124 8.83 -6.14 12.76
C PHE A 124 8.91 -5.28 14.01
N SER A 125 8.00 -5.47 14.98
CA SER A 125 8.05 -4.73 16.25
C SER A 125 9.22 -5.17 17.14
N ASN A 126 9.73 -6.39 16.94
CA ASN A 126 10.80 -6.98 17.73
C ASN A 126 10.56 -6.86 19.26
N GLY A 127 9.29 -6.95 19.67
CA GLY A 127 8.86 -6.82 21.05
C GLY A 127 8.85 -5.38 21.60
N THR A 128 9.02 -4.40 20.73
CA THR A 128 8.90 -2.96 21.03
C THR A 128 7.56 -2.39 20.54
N ASN A 129 7.41 -1.07 20.57
CA ASN A 129 6.28 -0.37 19.95
C ASN A 129 6.63 0.09 18.51
N ALA A 130 7.67 -0.48 17.89
CA ALA A 130 8.02 -0.15 16.51
C ALA A 130 6.87 -0.47 15.56
N ASN A 131 6.73 0.34 14.53
CA ASN A 131 5.81 0.11 13.42
C ASN A 131 6.57 0.27 12.10
N ILE A 132 6.00 -0.18 11.00
CA ILE A 132 6.63 -0.07 9.70
C ILE A 132 6.43 1.34 9.15
N SER A 133 7.52 2.04 8.88
CA SER A 133 7.52 3.42 8.35
C SER A 133 7.73 3.48 6.83
N ALA A 134 8.38 2.46 6.25
CA ALA A 134 8.57 2.33 4.81
C ALA A 134 8.59 0.86 4.38
N LEU A 135 8.13 0.61 3.17
CA LEU A 135 8.05 -0.70 2.54
C LEU A 135 8.24 -0.53 1.04
N ASN A 136 9.09 -1.35 0.44
CA ASN A 136 9.23 -1.41 -1.01
C ASN A 136 9.92 -2.72 -1.44
N TYR A 137 9.87 -3.03 -2.72
CA TYR A 137 10.64 -4.11 -3.35
C TYR A 137 11.57 -3.54 -4.43
N SER A 138 12.53 -4.35 -4.87
CA SER A 138 13.44 -4.01 -5.96
C SER A 138 12.78 -4.27 -7.32
N GLU A 139 12.72 -3.26 -8.18
CA GLU A 139 12.24 -3.43 -9.56
C GLU A 139 13.17 -4.30 -10.44
N ILE A 140 14.44 -4.50 -10.02
CA ILE A 140 15.40 -5.33 -10.75
C ILE A 140 15.20 -6.82 -10.42
N ASN A 141 14.88 -7.11 -9.16
CA ASN A 141 14.54 -8.46 -8.70
C ASN A 141 13.45 -8.36 -7.64
N THR A 142 12.25 -8.72 -8.02
CA THR A 142 11.02 -8.58 -7.23
C THR A 142 10.99 -9.47 -5.98
N ASP A 143 11.91 -10.43 -5.83
CA ASP A 143 12.10 -11.19 -4.59
C ASP A 143 12.75 -10.36 -3.47
N TYR A 144 13.46 -9.27 -3.80
CA TYR A 144 14.13 -8.44 -2.80
C TYR A 144 13.18 -7.37 -2.26
N TRP A 145 12.78 -7.55 -1.01
CA TRP A 145 11.92 -6.60 -0.29
C TRP A 145 12.67 -5.91 0.84
N TYR A 146 12.23 -4.70 1.16
CA TYR A 146 12.86 -3.83 2.15
C TYR A 146 11.82 -3.22 3.07
N VAL A 147 12.08 -3.25 4.37
CA VAL A 147 11.25 -2.65 5.41
C VAL A 147 12.13 -1.77 6.31
N LEU A 148 11.62 -0.58 6.64
CA LEU A 148 12.18 0.30 7.65
C LEU A 148 11.13 0.51 8.75
N THR A 149 11.56 0.43 10.02
CA THR A 149 10.69 0.68 11.16
C THR A 149 10.77 2.13 11.66
N THR A 150 9.85 2.51 12.54
CA THR A 150 9.87 3.80 13.25
C THR A 150 11.04 3.90 14.24
N GLU A 151 11.58 2.79 14.71
CA GLU A 151 12.78 2.71 15.57
C GLU A 151 14.09 2.71 14.77
N LYS A 152 14.00 2.82 13.41
CA LYS A 152 15.11 2.87 12.46
C LYS A 152 15.77 1.52 12.17
N ASP A 153 15.14 0.42 12.53
CA ASP A 153 15.62 -0.92 12.14
C ASP A 153 15.33 -1.13 10.66
N PHE A 154 16.31 -1.63 9.95
CA PHE A 154 16.19 -1.92 8.52
C PHE A 154 16.25 -3.42 8.29
N PHE A 155 15.24 -3.93 7.60
CA PHE A 155 15.11 -5.35 7.24
C PHE A 155 15.13 -5.52 5.74
N TYR A 156 15.72 -6.61 5.28
CA TYR A 156 15.58 -7.04 3.90
C TYR A 156 15.16 -8.51 3.83
N SER A 157 14.41 -8.83 2.79
CA SER A 157 14.04 -10.18 2.41
C SER A 157 14.63 -10.49 1.03
N PRO A 158 15.26 -11.66 0.82
CA PRO A 158 15.72 -12.11 -0.50
C PRO A 158 14.71 -13.00 -1.23
N ASP A 159 13.53 -13.26 -0.65
CA ASP A 159 12.60 -14.33 -1.04
C ASP A 159 11.12 -13.89 -1.00
N GLY A 160 10.85 -12.65 -1.40
CA GLY A 160 9.49 -12.14 -1.52
C GLY A 160 8.74 -11.99 -0.18
N GLY A 161 9.46 -11.67 0.89
CA GLY A 161 8.85 -11.45 2.20
C GLY A 161 8.64 -12.72 3.04
N VAL A 162 9.17 -13.89 2.59
CA VAL A 162 9.06 -15.16 3.33
C VAL A 162 10.02 -15.18 4.53
N SER A 163 11.26 -14.73 4.33
CA SER A 163 12.25 -14.59 5.41
C SER A 163 12.81 -13.18 5.46
N TRP A 164 13.24 -12.74 6.65
CA TRP A 164 13.75 -11.39 6.88
C TRP A 164 15.04 -11.39 7.66
N THR A 165 15.95 -10.51 7.29
CA THR A 165 17.20 -10.27 7.98
C THR A 165 17.29 -8.81 8.38
N GLU A 166 17.50 -8.55 9.67
CA GLU A 166 17.81 -7.22 10.18
C GLU A 166 19.27 -6.88 9.83
N THR A 167 19.49 -5.71 9.24
CA THR A 167 20.84 -5.22 8.98
C THR A 167 21.28 -4.34 10.14
N GLN A 168 22.43 -4.62 10.69
CA GLN A 168 23.07 -3.73 11.66
C GLN A 168 23.74 -2.58 10.90
N GLY A 169 23.32 -1.34 11.22
CA GLY A 169 23.92 -0.11 10.70
C GLY A 169 25.24 0.26 11.38
#